data_f0be010ced76d49acb7891e45d42edce
#
_entry.id   f0be010ced76d49acb7891e45d42edce
#
_cell.length_a   1.000
_cell.length_b   1.000
_cell.length_c   1.000
_cell.angle_alpha   90.00
_cell.angle_beta   90.00
_cell.angle_gamma   90.00
#
_symmetry.space_group_name_H-M   'P 1'
#
loop_
_entity.id
_entity.type
_entity.pdbx_description
1 polymer ?
#
loop_
_entity_poly.entity_id
_entity_poly.type
_entity_poly.pdbx_seq_one_letter_code
_entity_poly.pdbx_strand_id
1 'polypeptide(L)'
;RIEEVDGDKVFDIEVTTNRPDLMSIIGVAREASAVLPVAGYKAIFKEGKVITNYKTTNKSPMINISIEKELVNRITGVVMEIDIKPSPLKISKRLERSGIRSINNAVDTTNYIMREIGHPSHVFDYDLLTTKTLKIRKSEKGEKIQTLDGKEYVLNGGDIVADNGEGTIVDLLGIMGTQNSAVNENTKRILLFLDNNNPQHLRKTSMNLGIRSEA
;
A
#
# COMPACT_ATOMS: atom_id res chain seq x y z
N ARG A 1 -4.61 23.14 7.40
CA ARG A 1 -3.56 23.78 8.19
C ARG A 1 -2.27 23.81 7.39
N ILE A 2 -1.42 24.82 7.61
CA ILE A 2 -0.09 24.89 6.98
C ILE A 2 0.94 24.89 8.10
N GLU A 3 1.89 24.01 8.01
CA GLU A 3 3.01 23.88 8.94
C GLU A 3 4.33 24.13 8.20
N GLU A 4 5.33 24.65 8.89
CA GLU A 4 6.68 24.75 8.36
C GLU A 4 7.54 23.67 9.01
N VAL A 5 8.09 22.78 8.17
CA VAL A 5 8.92 21.65 8.61
C VAL A 5 10.21 21.67 7.78
N ASP A 6 11.36 21.82 8.42
CA ASP A 6 12.68 21.87 7.78
C ASP A 6 12.77 22.88 6.62
N GLY A 7 12.13 24.05 6.77
CA GLY A 7 12.13 25.11 5.77
C GLY A 7 11.21 24.88 4.56
N ASP A 8 10.38 23.84 4.60
CA ASP A 8 9.33 23.57 3.62
C ASP A 8 7.94 23.74 4.23
N LYS A 9 6.95 24.06 3.40
CA LYS A 9 5.55 24.13 3.80
C LYS A 9 4.88 22.80 3.63
N VAL A 10 4.34 22.26 4.72
CA VAL A 10 3.52 21.04 4.73
C VAL A 10 2.06 21.45 4.87
N PHE A 11 1.22 20.94 3.97
CA PHE A 11 -0.22 21.19 3.99
C PHE A 11 -0.90 19.99 4.65
N ASP A 12 -1.56 20.24 5.79
CA ASP A 12 -2.48 19.30 6.40
C ASP A 12 -3.87 19.62 5.87
N ILE A 13 -4.40 18.68 5.05
CA ILE A 13 -5.65 18.84 4.32
C ILE A 13 -6.65 17.83 4.87
N GLU A 14 -7.69 18.34 5.51
CA GLU A 14 -8.82 17.51 5.91
C GLU A 14 -9.70 17.18 4.70
N VAL A 15 -9.85 15.89 4.44
CA VAL A 15 -10.64 15.37 3.32
C VAL A 15 -11.88 14.68 3.85
N THR A 16 -13.05 15.06 3.33
CA THR A 16 -14.31 14.41 3.69
C THR A 16 -14.37 13.00 3.10
N THR A 17 -15.06 12.09 3.79
CA THR A 17 -15.11 10.65 3.45
C THR A 17 -15.71 10.33 2.08
N ASN A 18 -16.44 11.27 1.50
CA ASN A 18 -17.01 11.15 0.13
C ASN A 18 -16.06 11.62 -0.98
N ARG A 19 -14.85 12.10 -0.62
CA ARG A 19 -13.84 12.58 -1.58
C ARG A 19 -12.50 11.86 -1.42
N PRO A 20 -12.46 10.51 -1.50
CA PRO A 20 -11.22 9.75 -1.37
C PRO A 20 -10.20 10.08 -2.48
N ASP A 21 -10.66 10.61 -3.61
CA ASP A 21 -9.83 11.12 -4.70
C ASP A 21 -8.87 12.25 -4.25
N LEU A 22 -9.22 13.00 -3.21
CA LEU A 22 -8.38 14.06 -2.65
C LEU A 22 -7.33 13.57 -1.64
N MET A 23 -7.33 12.28 -1.30
CA MET A 23 -6.31 11.66 -0.43
C MET A 23 -5.00 11.40 -1.19
N SER A 24 -4.72 12.20 -2.22
CA SER A 24 -3.51 12.08 -3.03
C SER A 24 -3.06 13.45 -3.57
N ILE A 25 -1.74 13.57 -3.83
CA ILE A 25 -1.17 14.77 -4.43
C ILE A 25 -1.80 15.06 -5.81
N ILE A 26 -1.97 14.02 -6.62
CA ILE A 26 -2.60 14.14 -7.96
C ILE A 26 -4.05 14.57 -7.83
N GLY A 27 -4.80 13.99 -6.89
CA GLY A 27 -6.19 14.37 -6.65
C GLY A 27 -6.34 15.83 -6.23
N VAL A 28 -5.54 16.27 -5.26
CA VAL A 28 -5.52 17.69 -4.83
C VAL A 28 -5.12 18.62 -5.96
N ALA A 29 -4.11 18.26 -6.77
CA ALA A 29 -3.70 19.07 -7.91
C ALA A 29 -4.80 19.19 -8.97
N ARG A 30 -5.55 18.11 -9.23
CA ARG A 30 -6.70 18.11 -10.15
C ARG A 30 -7.82 19.00 -9.63
N GLU A 31 -8.17 18.88 -8.36
CA GLU A 31 -9.18 19.73 -7.71
C GLU A 31 -8.77 21.21 -7.74
N ALA A 32 -7.53 21.51 -7.38
CA ALA A 32 -7.01 22.87 -7.41
C ALA A 32 -7.09 23.50 -8.80
N SER A 33 -6.90 22.72 -9.87
CA SER A 33 -7.01 23.22 -11.23
C SER A 33 -8.44 23.58 -11.63
N ALA A 34 -9.45 23.03 -10.97
CA ALA A 34 -10.85 23.36 -11.18
C ALA A 34 -11.30 24.54 -10.30
N VAL A 35 -10.86 24.60 -9.05
CA VAL A 35 -11.35 25.58 -8.06
C VAL A 35 -10.60 26.91 -8.15
N LEU A 36 -9.28 26.91 -8.32
CA LEU A 36 -8.50 28.17 -8.33
C LEU A 36 -8.87 29.16 -9.44
N PRO A 37 -9.22 28.75 -10.66
CA PRO A 37 -9.68 29.68 -11.69
C PRO A 37 -10.96 30.45 -11.31
N VAL A 38 -11.87 29.80 -10.54
CA VAL A 38 -13.08 30.48 -10.03
C VAL A 38 -12.71 31.59 -9.05
N ALA A 39 -11.62 31.45 -8.32
CA ALA A 39 -11.07 32.47 -7.41
C ALA A 39 -10.13 33.48 -8.11
N GLY A 40 -10.03 33.45 -9.45
CA GLY A 40 -9.23 34.40 -10.23
C GLY A 40 -7.74 34.00 -10.38
N TYR A 41 -7.36 32.81 -9.94
CA TYR A 41 -5.98 32.32 -10.09
C TYR A 41 -5.82 31.44 -11.33
N LYS A 42 -4.69 31.58 -12.03
CA LYS A 42 -4.37 30.70 -13.14
C LYS A 42 -3.86 29.35 -12.61
N ALA A 43 -4.60 28.28 -12.87
CA ALA A 43 -4.20 26.91 -12.50
C ALA A 43 -4.52 25.95 -13.65
N ILE A 44 -3.58 25.07 -13.97
CA ILE A 44 -3.72 24.05 -15.03
C ILE A 44 -3.15 22.75 -14.48
N PHE A 45 -3.97 21.69 -14.47
CA PHE A 45 -3.49 20.34 -14.16
C PHE A 45 -2.61 19.82 -15.29
N LYS A 46 -1.44 19.33 -14.94
CA LYS A 46 -0.53 18.65 -15.87
C LYS A 46 -0.43 17.20 -15.47
N GLU A 47 -0.92 16.32 -16.30
CA GLU A 47 -0.82 14.89 -16.09
C GLU A 47 0.64 14.45 -16.15
N GLY A 48 1.05 13.63 -15.18
CA GLY A 48 2.39 13.06 -15.14
C GLY A 48 2.59 12.08 -16.31
N LYS A 49 3.82 11.99 -16.80
CA LYS A 49 4.16 10.98 -17.82
C LYS A 49 4.23 9.60 -17.17
N VAL A 50 3.40 8.68 -17.64
CA VAL A 50 3.50 7.26 -17.28
C VAL A 50 4.62 6.63 -18.09
N ILE A 51 5.57 6.00 -17.42
CA ILE A 51 6.62 5.22 -18.09
C ILE A 51 6.01 3.86 -18.46
N THR A 52 5.85 3.63 -19.76
CA THR A 52 5.27 2.38 -20.29
C THR A 52 6.33 1.39 -20.81
N ASN A 53 7.57 1.85 -20.98
CA ASN A 53 8.68 1.03 -21.48
C ASN A 53 9.50 0.52 -20.30
N TYR A 54 9.19 -0.68 -19.84
CA TYR A 54 9.99 -1.42 -18.86
C TYR A 54 10.49 -2.73 -19.49
N LYS A 55 11.69 -3.11 -19.10
CA LYS A 55 12.26 -4.39 -19.54
C LYS A 55 11.64 -5.52 -18.73
N THR A 56 10.93 -6.40 -19.38
CA THR A 56 10.51 -7.67 -18.80
C THR A 56 11.50 -8.77 -19.21
N THR A 57 11.80 -9.67 -18.28
CA THR A 57 12.53 -10.90 -18.62
C THR A 57 11.51 -12.03 -18.75
N ASN A 58 11.61 -12.81 -19.82
CA ASN A 58 10.74 -13.98 -20.04
C ASN A 58 10.95 -15.12 -19.02
N LYS A 59 11.82 -14.89 -18.03
CA LYS A 59 12.14 -15.83 -16.93
C LYS A 59 11.77 -15.28 -15.57
N SER A 60 10.82 -14.37 -15.49
CA SER A 60 10.34 -13.85 -14.20
C SER A 60 9.77 -14.99 -13.38
N PRO A 61 10.15 -15.10 -12.09
CA PRO A 61 9.52 -16.04 -11.19
C PRO A 61 8.01 -15.75 -11.13
N MET A 62 7.22 -16.81 -11.09
CA MET A 62 5.75 -16.70 -11.04
C MET A 62 5.24 -16.85 -9.62
N ILE A 63 4.11 -16.24 -9.35
CA ILE A 63 3.33 -16.47 -8.15
C ILE A 63 1.92 -16.93 -8.54
N ASN A 64 1.42 -17.95 -7.86
CA ASN A 64 0.05 -18.42 -8.02
C ASN A 64 -0.86 -17.62 -7.08
N ILE A 65 -1.87 -16.96 -7.63
CA ILE A 65 -2.85 -16.24 -6.82
C ILE A 65 -4.21 -16.88 -7.04
N SER A 66 -4.80 -17.41 -5.98
CA SER A 66 -6.17 -17.91 -5.96
C SER A 66 -7.03 -17.00 -5.09
N ILE A 67 -8.25 -16.70 -5.54
CA ILE A 67 -9.13 -15.73 -4.89
C ILE A 67 -10.49 -16.38 -4.64
N GLU A 68 -10.93 -16.37 -3.39
CA GLU A 68 -12.31 -16.69 -3.04
C GLU A 68 -13.25 -15.59 -3.57
N LYS A 69 -14.37 -16.02 -4.13
CA LYS A 69 -15.31 -15.09 -4.79
C LYS A 69 -15.75 -13.95 -3.87
N GLU A 70 -15.97 -12.78 -4.47
CA GLU A 70 -16.53 -11.57 -3.84
C GLU A 70 -15.64 -10.86 -2.80
N LEU A 71 -14.45 -11.38 -2.52
CA LEU A 71 -13.55 -10.75 -1.56
C LEU A 71 -12.76 -9.59 -2.17
N VAL A 72 -12.33 -9.76 -3.41
CA VAL A 72 -11.45 -8.83 -4.12
C VAL A 72 -11.93 -8.62 -5.54
N ASN A 73 -12.00 -7.37 -5.97
CA ASN A 73 -12.38 -7.01 -7.33
C ASN A 73 -11.22 -7.24 -8.32
N ARG A 74 -9.99 -6.96 -7.88
CA ARG A 74 -8.79 -7.09 -8.72
C ARG A 74 -7.55 -7.23 -7.86
N ILE A 75 -6.61 -8.07 -8.34
CA ILE A 75 -5.25 -8.16 -7.83
C ILE A 75 -4.28 -8.09 -9.00
N THR A 76 -3.17 -7.40 -8.77
CA THR A 76 -2.01 -7.38 -9.67
C THR A 76 -0.76 -7.62 -8.84
N GLY A 77 0.08 -8.55 -9.27
CA GLY A 77 1.36 -8.84 -8.64
C GLY A 77 2.48 -8.88 -9.66
N VAL A 78 3.63 -8.30 -9.30
CA VAL A 78 4.85 -8.33 -10.11
C VAL A 78 6.01 -8.75 -9.23
N VAL A 79 6.72 -9.81 -9.63
CA VAL A 79 7.95 -10.21 -8.96
C VAL A 79 9.13 -9.53 -9.62
N MET A 80 9.99 -8.92 -8.81
CA MET A 80 11.19 -8.23 -9.30
C MET A 80 12.37 -8.44 -8.38
N GLU A 81 13.57 -8.42 -8.96
CA GLU A 81 14.81 -8.35 -8.19
C GLU A 81 15.03 -6.93 -7.70
N ILE A 82 15.55 -6.81 -6.49
CA ILE A 82 15.83 -5.54 -5.84
C ILE A 82 17.11 -5.61 -5.01
N ASP A 83 17.75 -4.47 -4.91
CA ASP A 83 18.83 -4.23 -3.96
C ASP A 83 18.30 -3.31 -2.86
N ILE A 84 18.06 -3.88 -1.68
CA ILE A 84 17.52 -3.14 -0.54
C ILE A 84 18.59 -2.21 0.02
N LYS A 85 18.24 -0.93 0.09
CA LYS A 85 19.11 0.14 0.58
C LYS A 85 18.28 1.32 1.10
N PRO A 86 18.92 2.28 1.79
CA PRO A 86 18.24 3.51 2.16
C PRO A 86 17.65 4.22 0.94
N SER A 87 16.49 4.82 1.12
CA SER A 87 15.83 5.59 0.06
C SER A 87 16.64 6.85 -0.31
N PRO A 88 16.52 7.32 -1.56
CA PRO A 88 17.06 8.64 -1.92
C PRO A 88 16.53 9.72 -0.96
N LEU A 89 17.40 10.61 -0.53
CA LEU A 89 17.11 11.64 0.47
C LEU A 89 15.85 12.47 0.15
N LYS A 90 15.57 12.70 -1.14
CA LYS A 90 14.37 13.42 -1.58
C LYS A 90 13.09 12.65 -1.25
N ILE A 91 13.09 11.32 -1.36
CA ILE A 91 11.93 10.48 -1.05
C ILE A 91 11.75 10.38 0.46
N SER A 92 12.80 10.00 1.19
CA SER A 92 12.74 9.87 2.65
C SER A 92 12.26 11.15 3.34
N LYS A 93 12.85 12.30 3.00
CA LYS A 93 12.43 13.59 3.57
C LYS A 93 10.97 13.95 3.28
N ARG A 94 10.47 13.66 2.08
CA ARG A 94 9.06 13.92 1.75
C ARG A 94 8.11 13.04 2.53
N LEU A 95 8.44 11.77 2.70
CA LEU A 95 7.67 10.84 3.52
C LEU A 95 7.66 11.28 4.98
N GLU A 96 8.82 11.57 5.56
CA GLU A 96 8.96 12.00 6.95
C GLU A 96 8.18 13.28 7.23
N ARG A 97 8.24 14.27 6.33
CA ARG A 97 7.46 15.51 6.44
C ARG A 97 5.95 15.28 6.32
N SER A 98 5.53 14.24 5.62
CA SER A 98 4.12 13.82 5.54
C SER A 98 3.70 12.84 6.64
N GLY A 99 4.54 12.66 7.68
CA GLY A 99 4.25 11.81 8.84
C GLY A 99 4.50 10.32 8.62
N ILE A 100 5.15 9.93 7.51
CA ILE A 100 5.48 8.53 7.22
C ILE A 100 6.97 8.29 7.48
N ARG A 101 7.27 7.37 8.38
CA ARG A 101 8.65 6.97 8.67
C ARG A 101 9.30 6.31 7.44
N SER A 102 10.46 6.79 7.03
CA SER A 102 11.28 6.15 6.00
C SER A 102 11.93 4.86 6.55
N ILE A 103 11.91 3.80 5.77
CA ILE A 103 12.39 2.45 6.15
C ILE A 103 13.48 2.01 5.18
N ASN A 104 13.13 1.76 3.91
CA ASN A 104 14.03 1.38 2.84
C ASN A 104 13.41 1.69 1.48
N ASN A 105 14.20 1.60 0.42
CA ASN A 105 13.77 1.97 -0.93
C ASN A 105 12.56 1.19 -1.45
N ALA A 106 12.33 -0.05 -1.03
CA ALA A 106 11.16 -0.82 -1.45
C ALA A 106 9.88 -0.29 -0.78
N VAL A 107 9.85 -0.25 0.55
CA VAL A 107 8.70 0.21 1.34
C VAL A 107 8.41 1.69 1.11
N ASP A 108 9.44 2.51 1.05
CA ASP A 108 9.29 3.95 0.85
C ASP A 108 8.73 4.28 -0.54
N THR A 109 9.09 3.48 -1.56
CA THR A 109 8.52 3.66 -2.90
C THR A 109 7.01 3.39 -2.89
N THR A 110 6.54 2.35 -2.22
CA THR A 110 5.10 2.05 -2.12
C THR A 110 4.36 3.15 -1.36
N ASN A 111 4.91 3.62 -0.24
CA ASN A 111 4.34 4.71 0.54
C ASN A 111 4.34 6.04 -0.24
N TYR A 112 5.40 6.32 -1.00
CA TYR A 112 5.48 7.52 -1.83
C TYR A 112 4.42 7.52 -2.95
N ILE A 113 4.27 6.39 -3.65
CA ILE A 113 3.25 6.23 -4.69
C ILE A 113 1.84 6.30 -4.11
N MET A 114 1.61 5.70 -2.94
CA MET A 114 0.33 5.82 -2.24
C MET A 114 -0.04 7.30 -1.99
N ARG A 115 0.90 8.12 -1.51
CA ARG A 115 0.66 9.57 -1.33
C ARG A 115 0.50 10.32 -2.65
N GLU A 116 1.15 9.87 -3.71
CA GLU A 116 1.06 10.52 -5.02
C GLU A 116 -0.28 10.25 -5.71
N ILE A 117 -0.72 8.98 -5.78
CA ILE A 117 -1.90 8.57 -6.55
C ILE A 117 -3.13 8.18 -5.71
N GLY A 118 -2.96 8.03 -4.38
CA GLY A 118 -4.06 7.68 -3.46
C GLY A 118 -4.44 6.20 -3.47
N HIS A 119 -3.56 5.32 -3.94
CA HIS A 119 -3.80 3.88 -3.90
C HIS A 119 -2.66 3.17 -3.19
N PRO A 120 -2.93 2.47 -2.08
CA PRO A 120 -1.91 1.71 -1.36
C PRO A 120 -1.43 0.53 -2.19
N SER A 121 -0.18 0.15 -1.97
CA SER A 121 0.40 -1.07 -2.51
C SER A 121 1.27 -1.72 -1.43
N HIS A 122 1.47 -3.03 -1.53
CA HIS A 122 2.25 -3.79 -0.57
C HIS A 122 3.44 -4.46 -1.24
N VAL A 123 4.50 -4.70 -0.47
CA VAL A 123 5.66 -5.47 -0.90
C VAL A 123 5.91 -6.62 0.06
N PHE A 124 5.93 -7.82 -0.48
CA PHE A 124 6.35 -9.02 0.24
C PHE A 124 7.80 -9.35 -0.10
N ASP A 125 8.54 -9.91 0.85
CA ASP A 125 9.72 -10.68 0.52
C ASP A 125 9.28 -11.94 -0.23
N TYR A 126 9.55 -12.00 -1.52
CA TYR A 126 9.12 -13.11 -2.38
C TYR A 126 9.74 -14.44 -1.96
N ASP A 127 10.93 -14.41 -1.38
CA ASP A 127 11.64 -15.63 -1.00
C ASP A 127 11.07 -16.24 0.27
N LEU A 128 10.47 -15.44 1.16
CA LEU A 128 9.72 -15.90 2.31
C LEU A 128 8.37 -16.55 1.95
N LEU A 129 7.83 -16.27 0.76
CA LEU A 129 6.66 -16.99 0.23
C LEU A 129 7.09 -18.35 -0.34
N THR A 130 7.39 -19.31 0.54
CA THR A 130 8.02 -20.60 0.21
C THR A 130 7.26 -21.39 -0.84
N THR A 131 5.94 -21.41 -0.77
CA THR A 131 5.07 -22.12 -1.71
C THR A 131 4.87 -21.41 -3.05
N LYS A 132 5.32 -20.14 -3.15
CA LYS A 132 5.04 -19.24 -4.28
C LYS A 132 3.54 -19.15 -4.61
N THR A 133 2.72 -19.17 -3.56
CA THR A 133 1.26 -19.10 -3.63
C THR A 133 0.73 -18.03 -2.69
N LEU A 134 -0.25 -17.28 -3.13
CA LEU A 134 -1.11 -16.46 -2.30
C LEU A 134 -2.56 -16.93 -2.49
N LYS A 135 -3.15 -17.42 -1.42
CA LYS A 135 -4.56 -17.80 -1.37
C LYS A 135 -5.33 -16.71 -0.63
N ILE A 136 -6.13 -15.97 -1.37
CA ILE A 136 -6.98 -14.93 -0.81
C ILE A 136 -8.29 -15.58 -0.37
N ARG A 137 -8.52 -15.55 0.94
CA ARG A 137 -9.65 -16.23 1.59
C ARG A 137 -10.19 -15.39 2.75
N LYS A 138 -11.32 -15.84 3.29
CA LYS A 138 -11.78 -15.37 4.59
C LYS A 138 -10.94 -15.99 5.71
N SER A 139 -10.66 -15.20 6.73
CA SER A 139 -10.08 -15.72 7.96
C SER A 139 -11.05 -16.65 8.67
N GLU A 140 -10.52 -17.62 9.42
CA GLU A 140 -11.27 -18.41 10.36
C GLU A 140 -11.27 -17.74 11.74
N LYS A 141 -12.27 -18.05 12.55
CA LYS A 141 -12.35 -17.52 13.91
C LYS A 141 -11.22 -18.10 14.78
N GLY A 142 -10.46 -17.21 15.41
CA GLY A 142 -9.36 -17.58 16.31
C GLY A 142 -8.00 -17.66 15.64
N GLU A 143 -7.89 -17.46 14.33
CA GLU A 143 -6.60 -17.31 13.67
C GLU A 143 -5.85 -16.10 14.24
N LYS A 144 -4.54 -16.25 14.37
CA LYS A 144 -3.66 -15.22 14.95
C LYS A 144 -2.71 -14.68 13.91
N ILE A 145 -2.50 -13.39 13.94
CA ILE A 145 -1.53 -12.69 13.10
C ILE A 145 -0.68 -11.75 13.94
N GLN A 146 0.56 -11.55 13.53
CA GLN A 146 1.41 -10.48 14.04
C GLN A 146 1.65 -9.48 12.90
N THR A 147 1.16 -8.26 13.08
CA THR A 147 1.23 -7.21 12.07
C THR A 147 2.60 -6.50 12.09
N LEU A 148 2.87 -5.71 11.04
CA LEU A 148 4.15 -4.99 10.87
C LEU A 148 4.45 -4.00 11.99
N ASP A 149 3.45 -3.53 12.73
CA ASP A 149 3.61 -2.69 13.93
C ASP A 149 3.97 -3.50 15.20
N GLY A 150 4.14 -4.81 15.07
CA GLY A 150 4.52 -5.72 16.15
C GLY A 150 3.38 -6.20 17.04
N LYS A 151 2.16 -5.79 16.77
CA LYS A 151 0.99 -6.20 17.57
C LYS A 151 0.45 -7.54 17.11
N GLU A 152 -0.08 -8.28 18.07
CA GLU A 152 -0.79 -9.53 17.81
C GLU A 152 -2.30 -9.29 17.80
N TYR A 153 -2.97 -9.89 16.82
CA TYR A 153 -4.42 -9.86 16.72
C TYR A 153 -4.97 -11.27 16.59
N VAL A 154 -6.14 -11.48 17.20
CA VAL A 154 -6.95 -12.68 17.03
C VAL A 154 -8.12 -12.32 16.12
N LEU A 155 -8.20 -12.97 14.98
CA LEU A 155 -9.21 -12.69 13.96
C LEU A 155 -10.57 -13.25 14.37
N ASN A 156 -11.63 -12.51 14.09
CA ASN A 156 -13.00 -12.91 14.42
C ASN A 156 -13.65 -13.81 13.38
N GLY A 157 -12.97 -14.03 12.27
CA GLY A 157 -13.48 -14.75 11.10
C GLY A 157 -14.21 -13.85 10.10
N GLY A 158 -13.99 -14.13 8.81
CA GLY A 158 -14.54 -13.35 7.71
C GLY A 158 -13.72 -12.14 7.28
N ASP A 159 -12.54 -11.93 7.87
CA ASP A 159 -11.58 -10.92 7.43
C ASP A 159 -10.90 -11.37 6.14
N ILE A 160 -10.55 -10.45 5.24
CA ILE A 160 -9.85 -10.81 4.02
C ILE A 160 -8.36 -10.98 4.35
N VAL A 161 -7.83 -12.17 4.12
CA VAL A 161 -6.43 -12.50 4.38
C VAL A 161 -5.76 -13.09 3.14
N ALA A 162 -4.46 -12.85 2.99
CA ALA A 162 -3.60 -13.62 2.11
C ALA A 162 -2.91 -14.71 2.92
N ASP A 163 -3.07 -15.92 2.48
CA ASP A 163 -2.49 -17.14 3.03
C ASP A 163 -1.42 -17.64 2.06
N ASN A 164 -0.32 -18.18 2.58
CA ASN A 164 0.78 -18.70 1.76
C ASN A 164 0.48 -20.04 1.07
N GLY A 165 -0.76 -20.53 1.13
CA GLY A 165 -1.17 -21.81 0.58
C GLY A 165 -1.04 -23.00 1.55
N GLU A 166 -0.39 -22.81 2.70
CA GLU A 166 -0.20 -23.82 3.77
C GLU A 166 -0.88 -23.42 5.08
N GLY A 167 -1.74 -22.40 5.06
CA GLY A 167 -2.49 -21.96 6.23
C GLY A 167 -1.81 -20.83 7.01
N THR A 168 -0.63 -20.36 6.58
CA THR A 168 0.02 -19.21 7.24
C THR A 168 -0.44 -17.91 6.60
N ILE A 169 -1.05 -17.03 7.39
CA ILE A 169 -1.46 -15.70 6.94
C ILE A 169 -0.22 -14.81 6.79
N VAL A 170 -0.07 -14.21 5.63
CA VAL A 170 1.05 -13.32 5.27
C VAL A 170 0.63 -11.87 5.05
N ASP A 171 -0.68 -11.60 5.03
CA ASP A 171 -1.22 -10.24 4.95
C ASP A 171 -2.68 -10.18 5.42
N LEU A 172 -3.03 -9.11 6.10
CA LEU A 172 -4.42 -8.68 6.34
C LEU A 172 -4.78 -7.65 5.28
N LEU A 173 -5.33 -8.14 4.16
CA LEU A 173 -5.48 -7.37 2.91
C LEU A 173 -6.17 -6.03 3.11
N GLY A 174 -5.57 -4.99 2.53
CA GLY A 174 -6.09 -3.62 2.57
C GLY A 174 -6.09 -2.98 3.96
N ILE A 175 -5.41 -3.61 4.94
CA ILE A 175 -5.30 -3.08 6.30
C ILE A 175 -3.84 -3.02 6.74
N MET A 176 -3.15 -4.17 6.84
CA MET A 176 -1.76 -4.19 7.29
C MET A 176 -1.09 -5.53 7.01
N GLY A 177 0.12 -5.48 6.47
CA GLY A 177 0.96 -6.66 6.28
C GLY A 177 1.38 -7.33 7.60
N THR A 178 1.84 -8.56 7.50
CA THR A 178 2.34 -9.32 8.65
C THR A 178 3.86 -9.40 8.66
N GLN A 179 4.45 -9.63 9.84
CA GLN A 179 5.90 -9.66 9.99
C GLN A 179 6.58 -10.83 9.26
N ASN A 180 5.90 -11.95 9.08
CA ASN A 180 6.46 -13.17 8.51
C ASN A 180 6.76 -13.11 7.00
N SER A 181 6.31 -12.07 6.34
CA SER A 181 6.55 -11.82 4.91
C SER A 181 7.22 -10.46 4.63
N ALA A 182 7.65 -9.78 5.69
CA ALA A 182 8.19 -8.44 5.64
C ALA A 182 9.54 -8.38 4.92
N VAL A 183 9.71 -7.36 4.09
CA VAL A 183 10.97 -7.02 3.43
C VAL A 183 12.01 -6.58 4.48
N ASN A 184 13.21 -7.11 4.37
CA ASN A 184 14.35 -6.79 5.23
C ASN A 184 15.62 -6.53 4.39
N GLU A 185 16.72 -6.25 5.05
CA GLU A 185 18.01 -5.92 4.41
C GLU A 185 18.60 -7.05 3.54
N ASN A 186 18.20 -8.30 3.78
CA ASN A 186 18.68 -9.47 3.05
C ASN A 186 17.76 -9.83 1.86
N THR A 187 16.62 -9.18 1.71
CA THR A 187 15.67 -9.43 0.63
C THR A 187 16.30 -9.15 -0.73
N LYS A 188 16.20 -10.12 -1.64
CA LYS A 188 16.74 -10.03 -3.01
C LYS A 188 15.64 -9.95 -4.06
N ARG A 189 14.47 -10.47 -3.76
CA ARG A 189 13.31 -10.45 -4.65
C ARG A 189 12.08 -10.01 -3.87
N ILE A 190 11.31 -9.13 -4.46
CA ILE A 190 10.03 -8.69 -3.89
C ILE A 190 8.88 -9.09 -4.79
N LEU A 191 7.74 -9.34 -4.18
CA LEU A 191 6.46 -9.31 -4.86
C LEU A 191 5.82 -7.94 -4.58
N LEU A 192 5.79 -7.08 -5.60
CA LEU A 192 4.98 -5.87 -5.56
C LEU A 192 3.52 -6.26 -5.81
N PHE A 193 2.65 -5.89 -4.90
CA PHE A 193 1.28 -6.34 -4.85
C PHE A 193 0.31 -5.16 -4.73
N LEU A 194 -0.69 -5.15 -5.60
CA LEU A 194 -1.78 -4.18 -5.59
C LEU A 194 -3.10 -4.92 -5.58
N ASP A 195 -4.00 -4.52 -4.73
CA ASP A 195 -5.30 -5.14 -4.55
C ASP A 195 -6.42 -4.08 -4.48
N ASN A 196 -7.59 -4.49 -4.94
CA ASN A 196 -8.82 -3.71 -4.82
C ASN A 196 -9.85 -4.61 -4.14
N ASN A 197 -9.96 -4.45 -2.83
CA ASN A 197 -10.74 -5.31 -1.95
C ASN A 197 -12.20 -4.86 -1.83
N ASN A 198 -13.04 -5.77 -1.37
CA ASN A 198 -14.42 -5.45 -1.02
C ASN A 198 -14.46 -4.52 0.21
N PRO A 199 -14.94 -3.26 0.06
CA PRO A 199 -14.86 -2.25 1.11
C PRO A 199 -15.71 -2.58 2.35
N GLN A 200 -16.76 -3.38 2.21
CA GLN A 200 -17.60 -3.77 3.34
C GLN A 200 -16.84 -4.70 4.29
N HIS A 201 -16.07 -5.64 3.75
CA HIS A 201 -15.20 -6.52 4.55
C HIS A 201 -14.10 -5.70 5.23
N LEU A 202 -13.39 -4.83 4.49
CA LEU A 202 -12.33 -4.00 5.06
C LEU A 202 -12.83 -3.14 6.22
N ARG A 203 -13.95 -2.45 6.03
CA ARG A 203 -14.53 -1.62 7.08
C ARG A 203 -14.87 -2.44 8.32
N LYS A 204 -15.47 -3.61 8.15
CA LYS A 204 -15.83 -4.51 9.27
C LYS A 204 -14.59 -4.94 10.03
N THR A 205 -13.55 -5.38 9.33
CA THR A 205 -12.28 -5.82 9.93
C THR A 205 -11.59 -4.68 10.66
N SER A 206 -11.43 -3.51 10.02
CA SER A 206 -10.84 -2.32 10.64
C SER A 206 -11.55 -1.92 11.94
N MET A 207 -12.88 -1.92 11.94
CA MET A 207 -13.67 -1.59 13.13
C MET A 207 -13.54 -2.66 14.22
N ASN A 208 -13.60 -3.93 13.87
CA ASN A 208 -13.55 -5.04 14.83
C ASN A 208 -12.18 -5.14 15.53
N LEU A 209 -11.11 -4.89 14.80
CA LEU A 209 -9.74 -4.97 15.32
C LEU A 209 -9.23 -3.62 15.87
N GLY A 210 -9.97 -2.53 15.63
CA GLY A 210 -9.55 -1.18 16.01
C GLY A 210 -8.30 -0.70 15.26
N ILE A 211 -8.03 -1.24 14.07
CA ILE A 211 -6.88 -0.87 13.26
C ILE A 211 -7.27 0.25 12.31
N ARG A 212 -6.55 1.36 12.40
CA ARG A 212 -6.61 2.45 11.42
C ARG A 212 -5.26 2.54 10.74
N SER A 213 -5.21 2.23 9.46
CA SER A 213 -4.02 2.34 8.62
C SER A 213 -4.18 3.47 7.60
N GLU A 214 -3.11 3.79 6.91
CA GLU A 214 -3.12 4.73 5.77
C GLU A 214 -3.70 4.09 4.49
N ALA A 215 -3.91 2.77 4.51
CA ALA A 215 -4.45 1.99 3.41
C ALA A 215 -5.98 1.97 3.39
#